data_742d1d43dd36436a180a3c6d97705f3a
#
_entry.id   742d1d43dd36436a180a3c6d97705f3a
#
_cell.length_a   1.000
_cell.length_b   1.000
_cell.length_c   1.000
_cell.angle_alpha   90.00
_cell.angle_beta   90.00
_cell.angle_gamma   90.00
#
_symmetry.space_group_name_H-M   'P 1'
#
loop_
_entity.id
_entity.type
_entity.pdbx_description
1 polymer ?
#
loop_
_entity_poly.entity_id
_entity_poly.type
_entity_poly.pdbx_seq_one_letter_code
_entity_poly.pdbx_strand_id
1 'polypeptide(L)'
;GLGDVYKRQGSYGFHGNGSQQLQALVDAGNTYDCCVAIGPMIMMKFTCLLTKKLEIPTIVSMNPIMVDGTGMCGACRLIVDGKVKFACVDGPEFDGHLVDFDQAMKRQQQYKTEEGRAKLAYEEGATHHGGCGNCGGDK
;
A
#
# COMPACT_ATOMS: atom_id res chain seq x y z
N GLY A 1 -0.14 -1.43 -25.37
CA GLY A 1 -0.52 -2.83 -25.15
C GLY A 1 -1.99 -2.95 -24.78
N LEU A 2 -2.62 -4.01 -25.24
CA LEU A 2 -3.98 -4.34 -24.82
C LEU A 2 -3.91 -4.91 -23.40
N GLY A 3 -4.57 -4.26 -22.45
CA GLY A 3 -4.65 -4.73 -21.07
C GLY A 3 -5.87 -5.62 -20.85
N ASP A 4 -5.71 -6.66 -20.05
CA ASP A 4 -6.86 -7.43 -19.57
C ASP A 4 -7.54 -6.71 -18.40
N VAL A 5 -8.86 -6.73 -18.41
CA VAL A 5 -9.68 -6.07 -17.38
C VAL A 5 -10.29 -7.12 -16.47
N TYR A 6 -10.20 -6.89 -15.17
CA TYR A 6 -10.92 -7.68 -14.18
C TYR A 6 -11.75 -6.79 -13.25
N LYS A 7 -12.86 -7.30 -12.75
CA LYS A 7 -13.66 -6.69 -11.68
C LYS A 7 -14.01 -7.73 -10.63
N ARG A 8 -13.80 -7.39 -9.37
CA ARG A 8 -14.04 -8.29 -8.25
C ARG A 8 -15.48 -8.81 -8.19
N GLN A 9 -16.45 -7.95 -8.54
CA GLN A 9 -17.87 -8.32 -8.56
C GLN A 9 -18.35 -8.98 -9.87
N GLY A 10 -17.48 -9.13 -10.88
CA GLY A 10 -17.81 -9.81 -12.14
C GLY A 10 -18.74 -9.06 -13.09
N SER A 11 -18.92 -7.74 -12.91
CA SER A 11 -19.78 -6.95 -13.80
C SER A 11 -19.17 -6.70 -15.18
N TYR A 12 -17.87 -6.86 -15.34
CA TYR A 12 -17.13 -6.72 -16.58
C TYR A 12 -15.76 -7.38 -16.47
N GLY A 13 -15.33 -8.05 -17.53
CA GLY A 13 -14.05 -8.74 -17.58
C GLY A 13 -13.98 -9.98 -16.69
N PHE A 14 -12.79 -10.31 -16.24
CA PHE A 14 -12.58 -11.47 -15.37
C PHE A 14 -13.19 -11.25 -13.97
N HIS A 15 -13.93 -12.25 -13.49
CA HIS A 15 -14.49 -12.24 -12.14
C HIS A 15 -13.46 -12.76 -11.13
N GLY A 16 -12.89 -11.86 -10.32
CA GLY A 16 -11.89 -12.24 -9.32
C GLY A 16 -11.00 -11.08 -8.91
N ASN A 17 -9.92 -11.40 -8.25
CA ASN A 17 -8.88 -10.43 -7.91
C ASN A 17 -7.69 -10.51 -8.90
N GLY A 18 -6.79 -9.52 -8.86
CA GLY A 18 -5.64 -9.45 -9.76
C GLY A 18 -4.72 -10.67 -9.72
N SER A 19 -4.54 -11.28 -8.55
CA SER A 19 -3.72 -12.49 -8.44
C SER A 19 -4.35 -13.69 -9.13
N GLN A 20 -5.69 -13.82 -9.06
CA GLN A 20 -6.42 -14.88 -9.76
C GLN A 20 -6.38 -14.67 -11.27
N GLN A 21 -6.51 -13.42 -11.72
CA GLN A 21 -6.37 -13.09 -13.15
C GLN A 21 -4.95 -13.41 -13.65
N LEU A 22 -3.92 -13.03 -12.89
CA LEU A 22 -2.53 -13.34 -13.25
C LEU A 22 -2.32 -14.87 -13.36
N GLN A 23 -2.83 -15.64 -12.40
CA GLN A 23 -2.74 -17.10 -12.45
C GLN A 23 -3.44 -17.66 -13.70
N ALA A 24 -4.66 -17.22 -14.00
CA ALA A 24 -5.39 -17.66 -15.18
C ALA A 24 -4.67 -17.34 -16.50
N LEU A 25 -4.01 -16.17 -16.59
CA LEU A 25 -3.24 -15.79 -17.76
C LEU A 25 -1.98 -16.64 -17.93
N VAL A 26 -1.27 -16.95 -16.85
CA VAL A 26 -0.12 -17.86 -16.90
C VAL A 26 -0.55 -19.28 -17.25
N ASP A 27 -1.64 -19.77 -16.69
CA ASP A 27 -2.22 -21.09 -17.00
C ASP A 27 -2.66 -21.19 -18.48
N ALA A 28 -3.05 -20.06 -19.08
CA ALA A 28 -3.33 -19.96 -20.53
C ALA A 28 -2.08 -19.94 -21.40
N GLY A 29 -0.87 -20.04 -20.82
CA GLY A 29 0.39 -20.12 -21.53
C GLY A 29 1.08 -18.78 -21.79
N ASN A 30 0.60 -17.69 -21.17
CA ASN A 30 1.30 -16.41 -21.26
C ASN A 30 2.53 -16.38 -20.36
N THR A 31 3.60 -15.76 -20.81
CA THR A 31 4.85 -15.55 -20.05
C THR A 31 5.07 -14.08 -19.80
N TYR A 32 5.62 -13.75 -18.62
CA TYR A 32 5.88 -12.37 -18.20
C TYR A 32 7.27 -12.25 -17.62
N ASP A 33 8.02 -11.24 -18.03
CA ASP A 33 9.38 -10.98 -17.58
C ASP A 33 9.42 -10.23 -16.25
N CYS A 34 8.37 -9.46 -15.93
CA CYS A 34 8.27 -8.68 -14.72
C CYS A 34 6.80 -8.44 -14.32
N CYS A 35 6.55 -8.42 -13.04
CA CYS A 35 5.28 -8.00 -12.46
C CYS A 35 5.48 -6.71 -11.66
N VAL A 36 4.61 -5.72 -11.84
CA VAL A 36 4.56 -4.53 -11.01
C VAL A 36 3.25 -4.53 -10.24
N ALA A 37 3.31 -4.52 -8.91
CA ALA A 37 2.13 -4.55 -8.06
C ALA A 37 2.03 -3.25 -7.24
N ILE A 38 0.91 -2.53 -7.42
CA ILE A 38 0.61 -1.27 -6.76
C ILE A 38 -0.81 -1.34 -6.22
N GLY A 39 -0.99 -1.09 -4.92
CA GLY A 39 -2.31 -1.11 -4.30
C GLY A 39 -2.28 -1.44 -2.81
N PRO A 40 -3.38 -1.96 -2.23
CA PRO A 40 -3.42 -2.35 -0.84
C PRO A 40 -2.31 -3.35 -0.48
N MET A 41 -1.69 -3.18 0.69
CA MET A 41 -0.53 -3.97 1.11
C MET A 41 -0.80 -5.48 1.13
N ILE A 42 -2.01 -5.86 1.52
CA ILE A 42 -2.45 -7.26 1.50
C ILE A 42 -2.52 -7.84 0.08
N MET A 43 -2.95 -7.02 -0.90
CA MET A 43 -2.97 -7.43 -2.31
C MET A 43 -1.55 -7.63 -2.83
N MET A 44 -0.64 -6.69 -2.56
CA MET A 44 0.77 -6.79 -2.96
C MET A 44 1.42 -8.04 -2.36
N LYS A 45 1.17 -8.33 -1.07
CA LYS A 45 1.65 -9.55 -0.40
C LYS A 45 1.22 -10.82 -1.16
N PHE A 46 -0.08 -10.97 -1.45
CA PHE A 46 -0.57 -12.16 -2.17
C PHE A 46 -0.05 -12.24 -3.60
N THR A 47 0.08 -11.11 -4.28
CA THR A 47 0.69 -11.06 -5.62
C THR A 47 2.14 -11.53 -5.57
N CYS A 48 2.93 -11.06 -4.62
CA CYS A 48 4.33 -11.48 -4.46
C CYS A 48 4.46 -12.96 -4.10
N LEU A 49 3.57 -13.50 -3.28
CA LEU A 49 3.55 -14.95 -2.98
C LEU A 49 3.26 -15.78 -4.23
N LEU A 50 2.36 -15.31 -5.09
CA LEU A 50 2.04 -15.97 -6.35
C LEU A 50 3.22 -15.86 -7.34
N THR A 51 3.74 -14.65 -7.59
CA THR A 51 4.82 -14.43 -8.55
C THR A 51 6.11 -15.11 -8.13
N LYS A 52 6.35 -15.28 -6.84
CA LYS A 52 7.46 -16.08 -6.33
C LYS A 52 7.37 -17.56 -6.73
N LYS A 53 6.16 -18.13 -6.72
CA LYS A 53 5.91 -19.51 -7.20
C LYS A 53 6.05 -19.63 -8.71
N LEU A 54 5.73 -18.56 -9.43
CA LEU A 54 5.82 -18.49 -10.90
C LEU A 54 7.20 -18.04 -11.39
N GLU A 55 8.13 -17.78 -10.47
CA GLU A 55 9.49 -17.28 -10.76
C GLU A 55 9.50 -15.96 -11.58
N ILE A 56 8.47 -15.10 -11.38
CA ILE A 56 8.35 -13.81 -12.04
C ILE A 56 8.94 -12.74 -11.13
N PRO A 57 10.00 -12.00 -11.54
CA PRO A 57 10.51 -10.85 -10.82
C PRO A 57 9.40 -9.84 -10.54
N THR A 58 9.29 -9.35 -9.30
CA THR A 58 8.16 -8.52 -8.91
C THR A 58 8.62 -7.25 -8.20
N ILE A 59 8.21 -6.12 -8.74
CA ILE A 59 8.40 -4.80 -8.11
C ILE A 59 7.10 -4.40 -7.43
N VAL A 60 7.19 -3.93 -6.19
CA VAL A 60 6.05 -3.38 -5.45
C VAL A 60 6.27 -1.91 -5.16
N SER A 61 5.24 -1.10 -5.31
CA SER A 61 5.27 0.30 -4.87
C SER A 61 4.62 0.38 -3.49
N MET A 62 5.46 0.55 -2.47
CA MET A 62 5.04 0.54 -1.07
C MET A 62 4.40 1.86 -0.67
N ASN A 63 3.30 1.79 0.09
CA ASN A 63 2.51 2.93 0.52
C ASN A 63 2.37 3.02 2.06
N PRO A 64 3.48 3.01 2.83
CA PRO A 64 3.43 3.25 4.26
C PRO A 64 3.06 4.70 4.56
N ILE A 65 2.70 4.97 5.81
CA ILE A 65 2.49 6.34 6.29
C ILE A 65 3.79 7.12 6.14
N MET A 66 3.74 8.27 5.45
CA MET A 66 4.85 9.19 5.29
C MET A 66 4.50 10.53 5.95
N VAL A 67 5.40 11.04 6.78
CA VAL A 67 5.17 12.27 7.54
C VAL A 67 6.01 13.43 6.98
N ASP A 68 7.34 13.32 6.98
CA ASP A 68 8.22 14.40 6.51
C ASP A 68 8.83 14.16 5.11
N GLY A 69 8.96 12.92 4.69
CA GLY A 69 9.50 12.60 3.35
C GLY A 69 11.03 12.71 3.22
N THR A 70 11.74 12.99 4.29
CA THR A 70 13.20 13.25 4.27
C THR A 70 14.04 12.07 4.76
N GLY A 71 13.40 11.01 5.24
CA GLY A 71 14.06 9.85 5.86
C GLY A 71 14.43 10.05 7.34
N MET A 72 14.13 11.20 7.94
CA MET A 72 14.51 11.48 9.33
C MET A 72 13.51 10.95 10.36
N CYS A 73 12.20 11.09 10.11
CA CYS A 73 11.18 10.72 11.09
C CYS A 73 10.96 9.21 11.25
N GLY A 74 11.34 8.40 10.27
CA GLY A 74 11.20 6.94 10.30
C GLY A 74 9.76 6.41 10.24
N ALA A 75 8.76 7.26 9.96
CA ALA A 75 7.36 6.83 9.87
C ALA A 75 7.15 5.78 8.76
N CYS A 76 7.77 5.97 7.60
CA CYS A 76 7.70 5.10 6.43
C CYS A 76 8.68 3.91 6.44
N ARG A 77 9.19 3.55 7.62
CA ARG A 77 10.16 2.45 7.77
C ARG A 77 9.58 1.10 7.35
N LEU A 78 10.36 0.36 6.57
CA LEU A 78 10.09 -0.98 6.09
C LEU A 78 11.29 -1.89 6.39
N ILE A 79 11.06 -3.20 6.37
CA ILE A 79 12.13 -4.19 6.34
C ILE A 79 12.17 -4.80 4.94
N VAL A 80 13.34 -4.66 4.29
CA VAL A 80 13.58 -5.22 2.95
C VAL A 80 14.91 -5.96 3.01
N ASP A 81 14.91 -7.23 2.67
CA ASP A 81 16.09 -8.12 2.78
C ASP A 81 16.71 -8.08 4.20
N GLY A 82 15.87 -8.09 5.24
CA GLY A 82 16.31 -8.02 6.64
C GLY A 82 16.90 -6.66 7.07
N LYS A 83 16.93 -5.67 6.18
CA LYS A 83 17.49 -4.34 6.44
C LYS A 83 16.39 -3.30 6.56
N VAL A 84 16.61 -2.31 7.44
CA VAL A 84 15.70 -1.15 7.54
C VAL A 84 15.87 -0.26 6.31
N LYS A 85 14.75 0.06 5.65
CA LYS A 85 14.64 0.99 4.54
C LYS A 85 13.53 2.01 4.80
N PHE A 86 13.65 3.20 4.22
CA PHE A 86 12.65 4.26 4.32
C PHE A 86 12.04 4.49 2.95
N ALA A 87 10.73 4.22 2.81
CA ALA A 87 10.07 4.29 1.52
C ALA A 87 10.16 5.68 0.85
N CYS A 88 10.26 6.75 1.62
CA CYS A 88 10.35 8.11 1.10
C CYS A 88 11.70 8.43 0.42
N VAL A 89 12.79 7.80 0.81
CA VAL A 89 14.15 8.08 0.29
C VAL A 89 14.82 6.89 -0.38
N ASP A 90 14.51 5.65 0.06
CA ASP A 90 15.06 4.41 -0.54
C ASP A 90 14.14 3.79 -1.60
N GLY A 91 12.85 4.20 -1.62
CA GLY A 91 11.81 3.68 -2.49
C GLY A 91 11.02 4.79 -3.18
N PRO A 92 9.72 4.64 -3.39
CA PRO A 92 8.82 3.64 -2.79
C PRO A 92 8.84 2.25 -3.45
N GLU A 93 9.53 2.09 -4.58
CA GLU A 93 9.62 0.83 -5.31
C GLU A 93 10.69 -0.07 -4.69
N PHE A 94 10.30 -1.33 -4.42
CA PHE A 94 11.19 -2.36 -3.88
C PHE A 94 10.96 -3.71 -4.56
N ASP A 95 11.94 -4.59 -4.48
CA ASP A 95 11.75 -6.00 -4.84
C ASP A 95 10.71 -6.61 -3.88
N GLY A 96 9.56 -6.98 -4.42
CA GLY A 96 8.43 -7.50 -3.65
C GLY A 96 8.72 -8.84 -2.95
N HIS A 97 9.69 -9.60 -3.43
CA HIS A 97 10.07 -10.87 -2.81
C HIS A 97 10.96 -10.68 -1.57
N LEU A 98 11.51 -9.49 -1.36
CA LEU A 98 12.39 -9.15 -0.25
C LEU A 98 11.71 -8.33 0.86
N VAL A 99 10.49 -7.82 0.60
CA VAL A 99 9.73 -7.00 1.56
C VAL A 99 9.07 -7.86 2.64
N ASP A 100 9.26 -7.48 3.91
CA ASP A 100 8.48 -8.02 5.03
C ASP A 100 7.11 -7.33 5.13
N PHE A 101 6.13 -7.90 4.43
CA PHE A 101 4.76 -7.38 4.42
C PHE A 101 4.07 -7.49 5.79
N ASP A 102 4.40 -8.46 6.62
CA ASP A 102 3.75 -8.64 7.91
C ASP A 102 4.14 -7.52 8.88
N GLN A 103 5.41 -7.17 8.90
CA GLN A 103 5.89 -6.03 9.66
C GLN A 103 5.32 -4.71 9.11
N ALA A 104 5.27 -4.55 7.78
CA ALA A 104 4.72 -3.36 7.15
C ALA A 104 3.23 -3.16 7.47
N MET A 105 2.43 -4.23 7.41
CA MET A 105 1.00 -4.18 7.78
C MET A 105 0.78 -3.87 9.26
N LYS A 106 1.61 -4.38 10.17
CA LYS A 106 1.56 -4.00 11.59
C LYS A 106 1.80 -2.50 11.78
N ARG A 107 2.76 -1.95 11.04
CA ARG A 107 3.06 -0.51 11.10
C ARG A 107 1.95 0.37 10.54
N GLN A 108 1.20 -0.09 9.54
CA GLN A 108 0.04 0.66 9.04
C GLN A 108 -1.05 0.88 10.11
N GLN A 109 -1.03 0.10 11.17
CA GLN A 109 -2.03 0.20 12.25
C GLN A 109 -1.62 1.13 13.38
N GLN A 110 -0.43 1.72 13.33
CA GLN A 110 0.14 2.49 14.45
C GLN A 110 -0.69 3.71 14.90
N TYR A 111 -1.53 4.28 14.03
CA TYR A 111 -2.38 5.45 14.33
C TYR A 111 -3.88 5.14 14.31
N LYS A 112 -4.29 3.88 14.22
CA LYS A 112 -5.71 3.52 14.13
C LYS A 112 -6.55 4.00 15.30
N THR A 113 -5.98 4.04 16.49
CA THR A 113 -6.68 4.52 17.70
C THR A 113 -6.94 6.01 17.60
N GLU A 114 -5.94 6.78 17.18
CA GLU A 114 -6.02 8.23 16.99
C GLU A 114 -6.97 8.59 15.85
N GLU A 115 -6.88 7.87 14.74
CA GLU A 115 -7.80 8.01 13.61
C GLU A 115 -9.24 7.73 14.01
N GLY A 116 -9.48 6.66 14.79
CA GLY A 116 -10.80 6.32 15.31
C GLY A 116 -11.37 7.41 16.24
N ARG A 117 -10.55 7.95 17.13
CA ARG A 117 -10.94 9.08 18.01
C ARG A 117 -11.25 10.34 17.22
N ALA A 118 -10.42 10.67 16.24
CA ALA A 118 -10.62 11.85 15.39
C ALA A 118 -11.90 11.70 14.54
N LYS A 119 -12.17 10.50 14.04
CA LYS A 119 -13.41 10.20 13.30
C LYS A 119 -14.65 10.35 14.19
N LEU A 120 -14.64 9.80 15.39
CA LEU A 120 -15.73 9.94 16.35
C LEU A 120 -15.97 11.41 16.69
N ALA A 121 -14.93 12.17 17.02
CA ALA A 121 -15.03 13.60 17.30
C ALA A 121 -15.62 14.38 16.11
N TYR A 122 -15.28 14.01 14.90
CA TYR A 122 -15.87 14.60 13.69
C TYR A 122 -17.35 14.26 13.54
N GLU A 123 -17.74 13.01 13.74
CA GLU A 123 -19.11 12.54 13.63
C GLU A 123 -20.01 13.14 14.73
N GLU A 124 -19.48 13.36 15.93
CA GLU A 124 -20.17 14.00 17.07
C GLU A 124 -20.22 15.53 16.95
N GLY A 125 -19.64 16.11 15.91
CA GLY A 125 -19.61 17.56 15.70
C GLY A 125 -18.61 18.30 16.59
N ALA A 126 -17.77 17.58 17.32
CA ALA A 126 -16.71 18.14 18.17
C ALA A 126 -15.45 18.51 17.37
N THR A 127 -15.62 19.01 16.14
CA THR A 127 -14.49 19.47 15.35
C THR A 127 -14.02 20.82 15.86
N HIS A 128 -12.91 20.85 16.58
CA HIS A 128 -12.12 22.04 16.66
C HIS A 128 -11.61 22.35 15.23
N HIS A 129 -12.27 23.29 14.58
CA HIS A 129 -11.63 23.98 13.47
C HIS A 129 -10.37 24.60 14.06
N GLY A 130 -9.18 24.05 13.72
CA GLY A 130 -7.90 24.60 14.11
C GLY A 130 -7.65 25.94 13.44
N GLY A 131 -8.45 26.92 13.77
CA GLY A 131 -8.08 28.30 13.65
C GLY A 131 -7.08 28.56 14.76
N CYS A 132 -5.92 29.12 14.44
CA CYS A 132 -5.05 29.71 15.42
C CYS A 132 -5.95 30.70 16.23
N GLY A 133 -6.33 30.30 17.42
CA GLY A 133 -7.24 31.09 18.28
C GLY A 133 -6.55 32.31 18.82
N ASN A 134 -6.13 33.23 17.97
CA ASN A 134 -5.75 34.60 18.37
C ASN A 134 -5.61 35.57 17.20
N CYS A 135 -6.40 35.46 16.14
CA CYS A 135 -6.51 36.51 15.11
C CYS A 135 -7.85 37.25 15.17
N GLY A 136 -8.44 37.37 16.34
CA GLY A 136 -9.57 38.22 16.64
C GLY A 136 -9.09 39.49 17.26
N GLY A 137 -8.70 40.46 16.42
CA GLY A 137 -8.44 41.81 16.86
C GLY A 137 -9.73 42.47 17.34
N ASP A 138 -9.58 43.17 18.42
CA ASP A 138 -10.56 44.10 19.00
C ASP A 138 -11.25 44.98 17.95
N LYS A 139 -12.57 45.05 18.04
CA LYS A 139 -13.34 46.31 17.92
C LYS A 139 -14.56 46.25 18.81
#